data_b35417181ae2df8dea32120abd8eb4b2
#
_entry.id   b35417181ae2df8dea32120abd8eb4b2
#
_cell.length_a   1.000
_cell.length_b   1.000
_cell.length_c   1.000
_cell.angle_alpha   90.00
_cell.angle_beta   90.00
_cell.angle_gamma   90.00
#
_symmetry.space_group_name_H-M   'P 1'
#
loop_
_entity.id
_entity.type
_entity.pdbx_description
1 polymer ?
#
loop_
_entity_poly.entity_id
_entity_poly.type
_entity_poly.pdbx_seq_one_letter_code
_entity_poly.pdbx_strand_id
1 'polypeptide(L)'
;HEQSPDINRGVERQDPMEQGAGDQGMMFGYATNETENYMPLSLDLAHRILQVLADVRREGKVMTYLRPDAKSQVTIEYDDNGTPVRIDTIVVSTQHDDFVQPADDSDAAQLKADEEMLAQIRRDVIEILMPRVIASIHHEKVLALFNDHITYHVNPTGKFVIGGPHGDTGLTGRKIIVDTYGGKGAHGGGAFSGKDPSKVDRSAAYAARHIAKNLVAAGVADEMLVQVSYAIGVARPINIFVDTYGRSHVNMSDGEIARKIDELFDLRPKAIEDRLKLRNPIYQETAAYGHMGREPQTIVKHFKSRYEGNKDIEVELFTWEKLDYVDKVKAAFGL
;
A
#
# COMPACT_ATOMS: atom_id res chain seq x y z
N HIS A 1 -2.82 -25.07 -10.55
CA HIS A 1 -2.55 -24.94 -11.98
C HIS A 1 -1.04 -24.77 -12.16
N GLU A 2 -0.48 -25.43 -13.15
CA GLU A 2 0.92 -25.34 -13.51
C GLU A 2 1.10 -24.26 -14.60
N GLN A 3 2.31 -23.68 -14.66
CA GLN A 3 2.69 -22.77 -15.74
C GLN A 3 2.70 -23.51 -17.08
N SER A 4 2.31 -22.79 -18.16
CA SER A 4 2.43 -23.34 -19.53
C SER A 4 3.88 -23.79 -19.78
N PRO A 5 4.10 -25.01 -20.34
CA PRO A 5 5.45 -25.47 -20.68
C PRO A 5 6.21 -24.55 -21.67
N ASP A 6 5.49 -23.84 -22.52
CA ASP A 6 6.09 -22.90 -23.46
C ASP A 6 6.63 -21.64 -22.77
N ILE A 7 5.88 -21.10 -21.80
CA ILE A 7 6.35 -19.99 -20.96
C ILE A 7 7.50 -20.47 -20.08
N ASN A 8 7.39 -21.66 -19.50
CA ASN A 8 8.41 -22.20 -18.60
C ASN A 8 9.78 -22.33 -19.28
N ARG A 9 9.82 -22.72 -20.55
CA ARG A 9 11.06 -22.74 -21.36
C ARG A 9 11.74 -21.38 -21.48
N GLY A 10 10.95 -20.30 -21.48
CA GLY A 10 11.45 -18.93 -21.52
C GLY A 10 11.97 -18.44 -20.16
N VAL A 11 11.41 -18.97 -19.07
CA VAL A 11 11.73 -18.55 -17.69
C VAL A 11 12.89 -19.35 -17.12
N GLU A 12 12.82 -20.68 -17.15
CA GLU A 12 13.87 -21.55 -16.60
C GLU A 12 15.13 -21.56 -17.47
N ARG A 13 16.28 -21.42 -16.83
CA ARG A 13 17.61 -21.46 -17.45
C ARG A 13 18.54 -22.37 -16.64
N GLN A 14 19.60 -22.86 -17.27
CA GLN A 14 20.64 -23.66 -16.59
C GLN A 14 21.33 -22.85 -15.50
N ASP A 15 21.65 -21.59 -15.78
CA ASP A 15 22.07 -20.62 -14.74
C ASP A 15 20.82 -19.97 -14.13
N PRO A 16 20.54 -20.18 -12.85
CA PRO A 16 19.40 -19.55 -12.18
C PRO A 16 19.41 -18.01 -12.26
N MET A 17 20.58 -17.38 -12.34
CA MET A 17 20.71 -15.93 -12.47
C MET A 17 20.28 -15.40 -13.83
N GLU A 18 20.22 -16.25 -14.84
CA GLU A 18 19.71 -15.94 -16.17
C GLU A 18 18.22 -16.33 -16.34
N GLN A 19 17.53 -16.61 -15.22
CA GLN A 19 16.08 -16.82 -15.22
C GLN A 19 15.40 -15.64 -15.91
N GLY A 20 14.64 -15.92 -16.97
CA GLY A 20 13.90 -14.90 -17.72
C GLY A 20 12.72 -14.36 -16.95
N ALA A 21 12.30 -13.14 -17.28
CA ALA A 21 11.08 -12.58 -16.74
C ALA A 21 9.86 -13.43 -17.12
N GLY A 22 9.02 -13.74 -16.15
CA GLY A 22 7.82 -14.57 -16.34
C GLY A 22 6.68 -13.87 -17.08
N ASP A 23 6.84 -12.58 -17.37
CA ASP A 23 5.93 -11.76 -18.17
C ASP A 23 6.68 -10.56 -18.76
N GLN A 24 6.02 -9.86 -19.68
CA GLN A 24 6.45 -8.55 -20.17
C GLN A 24 5.66 -7.45 -19.51
N GLY A 25 6.19 -6.22 -19.46
CA GLY A 25 5.45 -5.08 -18.96
C GLY A 25 6.33 -4.00 -18.34
N MET A 26 5.68 -2.99 -17.79
CA MET A 26 6.29 -1.91 -17.03
C MET A 26 5.82 -1.99 -15.58
N MET A 27 6.74 -1.95 -14.63
CA MET A 27 6.48 -1.98 -13.21
C MET A 27 7.01 -0.70 -12.58
N PHE A 28 6.29 -0.20 -11.58
CA PHE A 28 6.54 1.09 -10.98
C PHE A 28 6.76 0.98 -9.48
N GLY A 29 7.69 1.77 -8.98
CA GLY A 29 7.87 2.06 -7.58
C GLY A 29 7.82 3.56 -7.35
N TYR A 30 7.26 3.97 -6.23
CA TYR A 30 7.16 5.37 -5.86
C TYR A 30 7.50 5.55 -4.38
N ALA A 31 8.06 6.69 -4.04
CA ALA A 31 8.27 7.12 -2.66
C ALA A 31 8.25 8.65 -2.58
N THR A 32 7.84 9.17 -1.43
CA THR A 32 7.84 10.60 -1.10
C THR A 32 8.19 10.78 0.38
N ASN A 33 8.78 11.91 0.73
CA ASN A 33 9.12 12.24 2.13
C ASN A 33 7.96 12.89 2.90
N GLU A 34 6.73 12.83 2.38
CA GLU A 34 5.53 13.38 3.03
C GLU A 34 5.17 12.67 4.34
N THR A 35 5.51 11.39 4.47
CA THR A 35 5.18 10.54 5.61
C THR A 35 6.38 9.73 6.08
N GLU A 36 6.32 9.21 7.31
CA GLU A 36 7.37 8.39 7.93
C GLU A 36 7.71 7.12 7.13
N ASN A 37 6.69 6.53 6.48
CA ASN A 37 6.81 5.33 5.68
C ASN A 37 7.06 5.60 4.19
N TYR A 38 7.30 6.86 3.82
CA TYR A 38 7.57 7.28 2.44
C TYR A 38 6.42 7.01 1.48
N MET A 39 5.18 7.12 1.97
CA MET A 39 3.95 6.96 1.19
C MET A 39 3.27 8.30 0.93
N PRO A 40 2.45 8.39 -0.14
CA PRO A 40 1.58 9.56 -0.32
C PRO A 40 0.69 9.78 0.90
N LEU A 41 0.66 11.00 1.42
CA LEU A 41 -0.04 11.35 2.65
C LEU A 41 -1.53 11.00 2.61
N SER A 42 -2.21 11.26 1.49
CA SER A 42 -3.64 10.96 1.36
C SER A 42 -3.96 9.48 1.50
N LEU A 43 -3.13 8.60 0.91
CA LEU A 43 -3.30 7.15 1.00
C LEU A 43 -2.92 6.63 2.38
N ASP A 44 -1.81 7.11 2.94
CA ASP A 44 -1.37 6.70 4.29
C ASP A 44 -2.46 7.01 5.34
N LEU A 45 -2.99 8.21 5.32
CA LEU A 45 -4.10 8.59 6.22
C LEU A 45 -5.35 7.76 5.98
N ALA A 46 -5.72 7.48 4.71
CA ALA A 46 -6.88 6.66 4.40
C ALA A 46 -6.72 5.23 4.94
N HIS A 47 -5.55 4.61 4.80
CA HIS A 47 -5.27 3.30 5.38
C HIS A 47 -5.26 3.34 6.91
N ARG A 48 -4.64 4.34 7.52
CA ARG A 48 -4.54 4.51 8.97
C ARG A 48 -5.91 4.66 9.62
N ILE A 49 -6.81 5.43 9.01
CA ILE A 49 -8.20 5.55 9.47
C ILE A 49 -8.87 4.18 9.53
N LEU A 50 -8.73 3.35 8.49
CA LEU A 50 -9.36 2.02 8.44
C LEU A 50 -8.69 1.02 9.39
N GLN A 51 -7.39 1.11 9.59
CA GLN A 51 -6.67 0.28 10.57
C GLN A 51 -7.19 0.56 11.99
N VAL A 52 -7.23 1.84 12.38
CA VAL A 52 -7.73 2.25 13.70
C VAL A 52 -9.22 1.92 13.86
N LEU A 53 -10.04 2.10 12.82
CA LEU A 53 -11.45 1.71 12.83
C LEU A 53 -11.62 0.19 13.07
N ALA A 54 -10.80 -0.62 12.42
CA ALA A 54 -10.81 -2.07 12.61
C ALA A 54 -10.37 -2.47 14.02
N ASP A 55 -9.42 -1.75 14.62
CA ASP A 55 -8.96 -2.01 15.98
C ASP A 55 -10.04 -1.63 16.99
N VAL A 56 -10.68 -0.48 16.83
CA VAL A 56 -11.86 -0.07 17.64
C VAL A 56 -12.96 -1.14 17.58
N ARG A 57 -13.26 -1.64 16.39
CA ARG A 57 -14.25 -2.72 16.20
C ARG A 57 -13.85 -4.00 16.92
N ARG A 58 -12.58 -4.42 16.84
CA ARG A 58 -12.06 -5.64 17.49
C ARG A 58 -12.01 -5.51 19.01
N GLU A 59 -11.73 -4.32 19.53
CA GLU A 59 -11.78 -4.04 20.98
C GLU A 59 -13.19 -4.26 21.55
N GLY A 60 -14.25 -3.96 20.79
CA GLY A 60 -15.64 -4.16 21.19
C GLY A 60 -16.05 -3.35 22.42
N LYS A 61 -15.37 -2.23 22.73
CA LYS A 61 -15.61 -1.40 23.93
C LYS A 61 -16.41 -0.14 23.63
N VAL A 62 -16.07 0.49 22.50
CA VAL A 62 -16.75 1.70 21.98
C VAL A 62 -17.14 1.45 20.54
N MET A 63 -18.12 2.19 20.02
CA MET A 63 -18.63 1.97 18.67
C MET A 63 -18.95 0.48 18.39
N THR A 64 -19.61 -0.19 19.31
CA THR A 64 -19.85 -1.66 19.30
C THR A 64 -20.72 -2.12 18.13
N TYR A 65 -21.39 -1.20 17.47
CA TYR A 65 -22.20 -1.40 16.28
C TYR A 65 -21.38 -1.57 14.99
N LEU A 66 -20.04 -1.33 15.01
CA LEU A 66 -19.19 -1.44 13.82
C LEU A 66 -19.14 -2.84 13.24
N ARG A 67 -19.15 -2.94 11.90
CA ARG A 67 -18.99 -4.18 11.15
C ARG A 67 -17.81 -4.07 10.17
N PRO A 68 -17.30 -5.19 9.60
CA PRO A 68 -15.99 -5.24 8.95
C PRO A 68 -15.84 -4.37 7.69
N ASP A 69 -16.91 -4.17 6.90
CA ASP A 69 -16.81 -3.45 5.63
C ASP A 69 -16.71 -1.95 5.87
N ALA A 70 -15.68 -1.34 5.32
CA ALA A 70 -15.46 0.10 5.46
C ALA A 70 -14.61 0.64 4.31
N LYS A 71 -14.81 1.93 4.01
CA LYS A 71 -14.06 2.68 3.01
C LYS A 71 -13.67 4.03 3.60
N SER A 72 -12.50 4.53 3.23
CA SER A 72 -12.06 5.90 3.56
C SER A 72 -11.44 6.59 2.34
N GLN A 73 -11.56 7.89 2.33
CA GLN A 73 -10.92 8.76 1.35
C GLN A 73 -10.45 10.02 2.06
N VAL A 74 -9.26 10.50 1.71
CA VAL A 74 -8.69 11.73 2.26
C VAL A 74 -8.29 12.64 1.11
N THR A 75 -8.73 13.89 1.16
CA THR A 75 -8.36 14.94 0.21
C THR A 75 -7.38 15.89 0.87
N ILE A 76 -6.21 16.06 0.25
CA ILE A 76 -5.14 16.95 0.70
C ILE A 76 -4.99 18.10 -0.29
N GLU A 77 -4.89 19.30 0.21
CA GLU A 77 -4.48 20.47 -0.57
C GLU A 77 -2.96 20.61 -0.52
N TYR A 78 -2.37 20.88 -1.68
CA TYR A 78 -0.93 21.08 -1.85
C TYR A 78 -0.68 22.49 -2.37
N ASP A 79 0.45 23.08 -2.00
CA ASP A 79 0.95 24.30 -2.62
C ASP A 79 1.57 24.02 -4.02
N ASP A 80 1.96 25.08 -4.72
CA ASP A 80 2.56 24.99 -6.07
C ASP A 80 3.92 24.25 -6.06
N ASN A 81 4.53 24.06 -4.90
CA ASN A 81 5.77 23.29 -4.74
C ASN A 81 5.52 21.81 -4.39
N GLY A 82 4.25 21.40 -4.33
CA GLY A 82 3.87 20.03 -3.96
C GLY A 82 4.01 19.73 -2.48
N THR A 83 3.97 20.74 -1.59
CA THR A 83 3.97 20.55 -0.15
C THR A 83 2.54 20.46 0.37
N PRO A 84 2.18 19.45 1.21
CA PRO A 84 0.86 19.39 1.81
C PRO A 84 0.63 20.61 2.74
N VAL A 85 -0.48 21.32 2.55
CA VAL A 85 -0.80 22.52 3.34
C VAL A 85 -2.06 22.36 4.19
N ARG A 86 -2.98 21.46 3.79
CA ARG A 86 -4.25 21.27 4.50
C ARG A 86 -4.89 19.91 4.17
N ILE A 87 -5.47 19.29 5.20
CA ILE A 87 -6.47 18.24 4.99
C ILE A 87 -7.80 18.93 4.74
N ASP A 88 -8.32 18.80 3.53
CA ASP A 88 -9.58 19.42 3.13
C ASP A 88 -10.78 18.58 3.56
N THR A 89 -10.80 17.32 3.16
CA THR A 89 -11.97 16.45 3.36
C THR A 89 -11.55 15.04 3.76
N ILE A 90 -12.28 14.48 4.73
CA ILE A 90 -12.20 13.07 5.13
C ILE A 90 -13.57 12.43 4.93
N VAL A 91 -13.61 11.37 4.12
CA VAL A 91 -14.80 10.54 3.93
C VAL A 91 -14.58 9.20 4.64
N VAL A 92 -15.54 8.79 5.47
CA VAL A 92 -15.56 7.47 6.11
C VAL A 92 -16.93 6.84 5.88
N SER A 93 -16.94 5.68 5.21
CA SER A 93 -18.15 4.86 5.10
C SER A 93 -17.88 3.54 5.82
N THR A 94 -18.69 3.23 6.83
CA THR A 94 -18.53 2.02 7.63
C THR A 94 -19.82 1.25 7.73
N GLN A 95 -19.73 -0.06 7.57
CA GLN A 95 -20.81 -0.99 7.87
C GLN A 95 -21.08 -0.99 9.37
N HIS A 96 -22.36 -1.04 9.73
CA HIS A 96 -22.83 -1.01 11.11
C HIS A 96 -24.10 -1.86 11.30
N ASP A 97 -24.41 -2.20 12.54
CA ASP A 97 -25.69 -2.80 12.89
C ASP A 97 -26.82 -1.77 12.73
N ASP A 98 -28.03 -2.26 12.58
CA ASP A 98 -29.26 -1.47 12.69
C ASP A 98 -29.63 -1.32 14.18
N PHE A 99 -28.93 -0.42 14.88
CA PHE A 99 -28.92 -0.35 16.35
C PHE A 99 -29.90 0.66 16.95
N VAL A 100 -30.55 1.48 16.11
CA VAL A 100 -31.64 2.36 16.53
C VAL A 100 -32.93 1.85 15.92
N GLN A 101 -33.86 1.41 16.76
CA GLN A 101 -35.14 0.86 16.30
C GLN A 101 -36.16 1.96 16.13
N PRO A 102 -36.99 1.91 15.05
CA PRO A 102 -38.11 2.86 14.88
C PRO A 102 -39.16 2.67 15.96
N ALA A 103 -39.84 3.75 16.32
CA ALA A 103 -40.87 3.73 17.36
C ALA A 103 -42.16 2.94 16.95
N ASP A 104 -42.42 2.84 15.64
CA ASP A 104 -43.50 2.09 15.02
C ASP A 104 -43.12 1.73 13.58
N ASP A 105 -44.00 1.02 12.86
CA ASP A 105 -43.76 0.54 11.49
C ASP A 105 -43.97 1.61 10.41
N SER A 106 -44.08 2.90 10.77
CA SER A 106 -44.24 3.98 9.79
C SER A 106 -42.91 4.38 9.14
N ASP A 107 -42.95 4.79 7.87
CA ASP A 107 -41.78 5.31 7.15
C ASP A 107 -41.15 6.53 7.87
N ALA A 108 -41.98 7.33 8.53
CA ALA A 108 -41.52 8.50 9.27
C ALA A 108 -40.73 8.10 10.52
N ALA A 109 -41.15 7.06 11.25
CA ALA A 109 -40.45 6.53 12.39
C ALA A 109 -39.09 5.88 11.95
N GLN A 110 -39.11 5.16 10.84
CA GLN A 110 -37.90 4.57 10.27
C GLN A 110 -36.90 5.65 9.85
N LEU A 111 -37.34 6.69 9.14
CA LEU A 111 -36.46 7.79 8.72
C LEU A 111 -35.82 8.48 9.94
N LYS A 112 -36.58 8.72 11.00
CA LYS A 112 -36.10 9.33 12.23
C LYS A 112 -35.04 8.44 12.92
N ALA A 113 -35.26 7.13 13.00
CA ALA A 113 -34.33 6.18 13.56
C ALA A 113 -33.02 6.15 12.76
N ASP A 114 -33.10 6.16 11.42
CA ASP A 114 -31.95 6.20 10.54
C ASP A 114 -31.13 7.51 10.71
N GLU A 115 -31.80 8.66 10.80
CA GLU A 115 -31.15 9.95 11.04
C GLU A 115 -30.43 9.99 12.41
N GLU A 116 -31.07 9.48 13.46
CA GLU A 116 -30.48 9.41 14.81
C GLU A 116 -29.24 8.51 14.82
N MET A 117 -29.32 7.34 14.17
CA MET A 117 -28.23 6.38 14.04
C MET A 117 -27.05 6.99 13.28
N LEU A 118 -27.29 7.63 12.12
CA LEU A 118 -26.24 8.28 11.33
C LEU A 118 -25.61 9.47 12.06
N ALA A 119 -26.40 10.22 12.82
CA ALA A 119 -25.89 11.30 13.66
C ALA A 119 -24.96 10.77 14.75
N GLN A 120 -25.30 9.62 15.36
CA GLN A 120 -24.44 8.96 16.35
C GLN A 120 -23.13 8.48 15.71
N ILE A 121 -23.19 7.78 14.56
CA ILE A 121 -22.01 7.29 13.86
C ILE A 121 -21.08 8.46 13.49
N ARG A 122 -21.66 9.58 13.02
CA ARG A 122 -20.87 10.78 12.68
C ARG A 122 -20.16 11.36 13.90
N ARG A 123 -20.84 11.50 15.03
CA ARG A 123 -20.23 11.98 16.28
C ARG A 123 -19.08 11.07 16.70
N ASP A 124 -19.33 9.76 16.72
CA ASP A 124 -18.34 8.78 17.18
C ASP A 124 -17.10 8.73 16.25
N VAL A 125 -17.28 8.89 14.94
CA VAL A 125 -16.14 9.03 14.02
C VAL A 125 -15.31 10.25 14.35
N ILE A 126 -15.94 11.40 14.59
CA ILE A 126 -15.21 12.68 14.87
C ILE A 126 -14.61 12.67 16.28
N GLU A 127 -15.33 12.20 17.30
CA GLU A 127 -14.97 12.37 18.70
C GLU A 127 -14.21 11.16 19.29
N ILE A 128 -14.32 9.95 18.66
CA ILE A 128 -13.66 8.73 19.15
C ILE A 128 -12.62 8.24 18.15
N LEU A 129 -13.00 8.04 16.87
CA LEU A 129 -12.09 7.47 15.88
C LEU A 129 -10.96 8.43 15.53
N MET A 130 -11.28 9.69 15.16
CA MET A 130 -10.27 10.64 14.69
C MET A 130 -9.21 10.99 15.74
N PRO A 131 -9.53 11.20 17.03
CA PRO A 131 -8.51 11.38 18.05
C PRO A 131 -7.53 10.18 18.17
N ARG A 132 -8.01 8.95 18.01
CA ARG A 132 -7.15 7.76 18.00
C ARG A 132 -6.27 7.68 16.76
N VAL A 133 -6.79 8.09 15.60
CA VAL A 133 -6.01 8.20 14.36
C VAL A 133 -4.90 9.22 14.55
N ILE A 134 -5.21 10.42 15.03
CA ILE A 134 -4.23 11.49 15.31
C ILE A 134 -3.16 11.02 16.30
N ALA A 135 -3.56 10.35 17.38
CA ALA A 135 -2.63 9.81 18.38
C ALA A 135 -1.67 8.74 17.83
N SER A 136 -2.00 8.11 16.68
CA SER A 136 -1.16 7.12 16.01
C SER A 136 -0.15 7.73 15.04
N ILE A 137 -0.19 9.03 14.81
CA ILE A 137 0.69 9.76 13.90
C ILE A 137 1.84 10.37 14.72
N HIS A 138 3.07 10.14 14.27
CA HIS A 138 4.27 10.67 14.95
C HIS A 138 4.97 11.78 14.15
N HIS A 139 4.57 12.01 12.90
CA HIS A 139 5.15 13.01 12.01
C HIS A 139 4.55 14.40 12.30
N GLU A 140 5.33 15.32 12.89
CA GLU A 140 4.86 16.64 13.34
C GLU A 140 4.20 17.48 12.24
N LYS A 141 4.77 17.46 11.01
CA LYS A 141 4.18 18.19 9.87
C LYS A 141 2.81 17.65 9.48
N VAL A 142 2.59 16.35 9.60
CA VAL A 142 1.28 15.73 9.33
C VAL A 142 0.29 16.10 10.44
N LEU A 143 0.71 16.06 11.70
CA LEU A 143 -0.12 16.47 12.84
C LEU A 143 -0.60 17.92 12.70
N ALA A 144 0.25 18.81 12.20
CA ALA A 144 -0.08 20.22 11.99
C ALA A 144 -1.19 20.45 10.93
N LEU A 145 -1.48 19.47 10.08
CA LEU A 145 -2.53 19.56 9.07
C LEU A 145 -3.93 19.28 9.62
N PHE A 146 -4.03 18.69 10.83
CA PHE A 146 -5.31 18.47 11.49
C PHE A 146 -5.77 19.74 12.21
N ASN A 147 -6.87 20.30 11.74
CA ASN A 147 -7.46 21.52 12.29
C ASN A 147 -9.00 21.45 12.22
N ASP A 148 -9.66 22.48 12.73
CA ASP A 148 -11.13 22.56 12.84
C ASP A 148 -11.85 22.80 11.49
N HIS A 149 -11.11 22.96 10.39
CA HIS A 149 -11.69 23.25 9.08
C HIS A 149 -11.82 22.02 8.17
N ILE A 150 -11.56 20.82 8.71
CA ILE A 150 -11.70 19.57 7.96
C ILE A 150 -13.18 19.27 7.76
N THR A 151 -13.57 19.05 6.49
CA THR A 151 -14.92 18.57 6.15
C THR A 151 -15.02 17.07 6.34
N TYR A 152 -15.96 16.61 7.17
CA TYR A 152 -16.21 15.18 7.37
C TYR A 152 -17.48 14.72 6.66
N HIS A 153 -17.37 13.73 5.80
CA HIS A 153 -18.50 12.98 5.24
C HIS A 153 -18.51 11.57 5.83
N VAL A 154 -19.49 11.28 6.67
CA VAL A 154 -19.62 9.97 7.32
C VAL A 154 -20.90 9.30 6.84
N ASN A 155 -20.79 8.12 6.26
CA ASN A 155 -21.88 7.37 5.63
C ASN A 155 -22.79 8.27 4.75
N PRO A 156 -22.24 9.01 3.76
CA PRO A 156 -23.00 10.04 3.04
C PRO A 156 -24.16 9.49 2.19
N THR A 157 -24.19 8.18 1.93
CA THR A 157 -25.28 7.50 1.22
C THR A 157 -26.43 7.04 2.13
N GLY A 158 -26.32 7.25 3.45
CA GLY A 158 -27.24 6.75 4.45
C GLY A 158 -26.72 5.52 5.19
N LYS A 159 -27.62 4.74 5.80
CA LYS A 159 -27.23 3.55 6.57
C LYS A 159 -26.56 2.50 5.69
N PHE A 160 -25.62 1.75 6.30
CA PHE A 160 -24.82 0.74 5.63
C PHE A 160 -24.80 -0.55 6.48
N VAL A 161 -25.92 -1.28 6.46
CA VAL A 161 -26.11 -2.50 7.24
C VAL A 161 -25.64 -3.74 6.47
N ILE A 162 -25.91 -3.80 5.15
CA ILE A 162 -25.50 -4.93 4.30
C ILE A 162 -24.16 -4.61 3.65
N GLY A 163 -23.12 -5.36 3.98
CA GLY A 163 -21.76 -5.18 3.47
C GLY A 163 -21.07 -6.50 3.13
N GLY A 164 -19.79 -6.39 2.75
CA GLY A 164 -19.00 -7.52 2.28
C GLY A 164 -19.51 -8.09 0.96
N PRO A 165 -19.21 -9.38 0.63
CA PRO A 165 -19.59 -10.00 -0.62
C PRO A 165 -21.11 -10.04 -0.88
N HIS A 166 -21.90 -9.88 0.16
CA HIS A 166 -23.38 -9.84 0.07
C HIS A 166 -23.87 -8.50 -0.50
N GLY A 167 -23.19 -7.40 -0.17
CA GLY A 167 -23.48 -6.08 -0.69
C GLY A 167 -22.83 -5.82 -2.04
N ASP A 168 -21.55 -6.17 -2.17
CA ASP A 168 -20.75 -5.97 -3.38
C ASP A 168 -19.62 -7.01 -3.47
N THR A 169 -19.53 -7.72 -4.59
CA THR A 169 -18.52 -8.77 -4.80
C THR A 169 -17.27 -8.20 -5.42
N GLY A 170 -16.13 -8.35 -4.73
CA GLY A 170 -14.81 -7.98 -5.21
C GLY A 170 -14.09 -9.08 -6.00
N LEU A 171 -13.18 -8.67 -6.86
CA LEU A 171 -12.26 -9.56 -7.58
C LEU A 171 -10.81 -9.08 -7.38
N THR A 172 -9.87 -10.04 -7.38
CA THR A 172 -8.44 -9.73 -7.39
C THR A 172 -8.07 -8.86 -8.60
N GLY A 173 -7.23 -7.86 -8.38
CA GLY A 173 -6.77 -6.94 -9.43
C GLY A 173 -7.70 -5.77 -9.74
N ARG A 174 -8.78 -5.57 -8.97
CA ARG A 174 -9.69 -4.42 -9.14
C ARG A 174 -9.48 -3.30 -8.12
N LYS A 175 -8.48 -3.41 -7.26
CA LYS A 175 -8.06 -2.40 -6.28
C LYS A 175 -6.55 -2.16 -6.31
N ILE A 176 -5.92 -2.34 -7.48
CA ILE A 176 -4.46 -2.25 -7.66
C ILE A 176 -3.87 -0.88 -7.29
N ILE A 177 -4.64 0.17 -7.41
CA ILE A 177 -4.23 1.52 -7.02
C ILE A 177 -4.23 1.68 -5.49
N VAL A 178 -5.19 1.05 -4.79
CA VAL A 178 -5.20 0.97 -3.31
C VAL A 178 -4.05 0.09 -2.82
N ASP A 179 -3.71 -0.97 -3.57
CA ASP A 179 -2.60 -1.86 -3.25
C ASP A 179 -1.24 -1.15 -3.32
N THR A 180 -1.14 -0.02 -4.02
CA THR A 180 0.10 0.71 -4.30
C THR A 180 0.12 2.11 -3.73
N TYR A 181 -0.14 3.15 -4.53
CA TYR A 181 0.15 4.56 -4.16
C TYR A 181 -1.07 5.49 -4.22
N GLY A 182 -2.29 4.97 -4.31
CA GLY A 182 -3.51 5.78 -4.30
C GLY A 182 -3.68 6.70 -5.52
N GLY A 183 -2.94 6.44 -6.61
CA GLY A 183 -2.97 7.25 -7.83
C GLY A 183 -1.89 8.34 -7.91
N LYS A 184 -1.09 8.56 -6.87
CA LYS A 184 0.02 9.51 -6.89
C LYS A 184 1.18 8.98 -7.75
N GLY A 185 1.55 7.72 -7.63
CA GLY A 185 2.49 7.02 -8.51
C GLY A 185 1.79 6.24 -9.62
N ALA A 186 2.45 6.09 -10.77
CA ALA A 186 1.97 5.27 -11.87
C ALA A 186 1.88 3.77 -11.50
N HIS A 187 1.10 3.02 -12.27
CA HIS A 187 0.91 1.57 -12.11
C HIS A 187 0.93 0.86 -13.47
N GLY A 188 1.59 -0.30 -13.54
CA GLY A 188 1.69 -1.08 -14.78
C GLY A 188 0.45 -1.89 -15.15
N GLY A 189 -0.57 -1.91 -14.28
CA GLY A 189 -1.85 -2.60 -14.51
C GLY A 189 -1.90 -4.04 -14.00
N GLY A 190 -0.76 -4.67 -13.66
CA GLY A 190 -0.69 -6.04 -13.15
C GLY A 190 -1.07 -6.15 -11.67
N ALA A 191 -2.01 -7.04 -11.33
CA ALA A 191 -2.29 -7.39 -9.94
C ALA A 191 -1.11 -8.11 -9.30
N PHE A 192 -0.90 -7.91 -7.99
CA PHE A 192 0.14 -8.60 -7.22
C PHE A 192 -0.34 -9.94 -6.65
N SER A 193 -1.49 -9.93 -5.97
CA SER A 193 -2.05 -11.11 -5.32
C SER A 193 -2.35 -12.22 -6.32
N GLY A 194 -2.08 -13.46 -5.92
CA GLY A 194 -2.25 -14.65 -6.77
C GLY A 194 -1.09 -14.96 -7.70
N LYS A 195 -0.08 -14.10 -7.80
CA LYS A 195 1.12 -14.30 -8.62
C LYS A 195 2.29 -14.80 -7.76
N ASP A 196 3.03 -15.77 -8.28
CA ASP A 196 4.30 -16.23 -7.70
C ASP A 196 5.44 -15.24 -7.98
N PRO A 197 6.60 -15.35 -7.29
CA PRO A 197 7.70 -14.40 -7.42
C PRO A 197 8.36 -14.32 -8.80
N SER A 198 8.19 -15.31 -9.67
CA SER A 198 8.71 -15.26 -11.04
C SER A 198 7.97 -14.23 -11.91
N LYS A 199 6.78 -13.82 -11.49
CA LYS A 199 5.97 -12.81 -12.16
C LYS A 199 6.46 -11.41 -11.80
N VAL A 200 7.12 -10.76 -12.74
CA VAL A 200 7.72 -9.42 -12.58
C VAL A 200 6.69 -8.34 -12.24
N ASP A 201 5.42 -8.50 -12.62
CA ASP A 201 4.34 -7.61 -12.19
C ASP A 201 4.34 -7.38 -10.67
N ARG A 202 4.66 -8.43 -9.90
CA ARG A 202 4.75 -8.36 -8.44
C ARG A 202 6.17 -8.12 -7.99
N SER A 203 7.12 -8.96 -8.36
CA SER A 203 8.49 -8.93 -7.85
C SER A 203 9.24 -7.64 -8.23
N ALA A 204 9.11 -7.20 -9.48
CA ALA A 204 9.77 -5.98 -9.93
C ALA A 204 9.06 -4.71 -9.43
N ALA A 205 7.75 -4.71 -9.20
CA ALA A 205 7.06 -3.61 -8.54
C ALA A 205 7.55 -3.45 -7.08
N TYR A 206 7.75 -4.55 -6.36
CA TYR A 206 8.35 -4.52 -5.02
C TYR A 206 9.81 -4.02 -5.06
N ALA A 207 10.61 -4.48 -6.05
CA ALA A 207 11.98 -4.01 -6.22
C ALA A 207 12.04 -2.51 -6.57
N ALA A 208 11.16 -2.02 -7.44
CA ALA A 208 11.07 -0.60 -7.77
C ALA A 208 10.66 0.25 -6.55
N ARG A 209 9.74 -0.26 -5.69
CA ARG A 209 9.42 0.40 -4.41
C ARG A 209 10.63 0.46 -3.49
N HIS A 210 11.34 -0.64 -3.32
CA HIS A 210 12.56 -0.70 -2.49
C HIS A 210 13.60 0.32 -2.95
N ILE A 211 13.80 0.44 -4.26
CA ILE A 211 14.71 1.42 -4.86
C ILE A 211 14.25 2.85 -4.56
N ALA A 212 13.01 3.20 -4.94
CA ALA A 212 12.48 4.54 -4.75
C ALA A 212 12.55 4.97 -3.28
N LYS A 213 12.15 4.09 -2.35
CA LYS A 213 12.18 4.36 -0.91
C LYS A 213 13.60 4.60 -0.39
N ASN A 214 14.58 3.80 -0.79
CA ASN A 214 15.97 3.96 -0.35
C ASN A 214 16.62 5.22 -0.93
N LEU A 215 16.30 5.61 -2.17
CA LEU A 215 16.81 6.84 -2.76
C LEU A 215 16.22 8.09 -2.10
N VAL A 216 14.92 8.12 -1.83
CA VAL A 216 14.28 9.24 -1.12
C VAL A 216 14.81 9.30 0.32
N ALA A 217 14.91 8.18 1.02
CA ALA A 217 15.44 8.12 2.38
C ALA A 217 16.93 8.53 2.47
N ALA A 218 17.71 8.28 1.41
CA ALA A 218 19.10 8.73 1.31
C ALA A 218 19.23 10.24 1.05
N GLY A 219 18.14 10.93 0.67
CA GLY A 219 18.14 12.35 0.35
C GLY A 219 18.46 12.68 -1.10
N VAL A 220 18.33 11.72 -2.03
CA VAL A 220 18.55 11.96 -3.47
C VAL A 220 17.49 12.90 -4.04
N ALA A 221 16.24 12.75 -3.60
CA ALA A 221 15.11 13.61 -3.96
C ALA A 221 14.04 13.57 -2.86
N ASP A 222 13.11 14.53 -2.83
CA ASP A 222 11.94 14.52 -1.95
C ASP A 222 10.88 13.51 -2.39
N GLU A 223 10.85 13.24 -3.69
CA GLU A 223 9.84 12.41 -4.35
C GLU A 223 10.49 11.70 -5.54
N MET A 224 10.13 10.45 -5.77
CA MET A 224 10.72 9.67 -6.86
C MET A 224 9.78 8.59 -7.38
N LEU A 225 9.63 8.54 -8.70
CA LEU A 225 9.07 7.43 -9.44
C LEU A 225 10.18 6.65 -10.13
N VAL A 226 10.18 5.34 -9.97
CA VAL A 226 11.08 4.41 -10.67
C VAL A 226 10.24 3.46 -11.51
N GLN A 227 10.49 3.42 -12.81
CA GLN A 227 9.90 2.46 -13.74
C GLN A 227 10.95 1.46 -14.18
N VAL A 228 10.59 0.18 -14.20
CA VAL A 228 11.40 -0.90 -14.75
C VAL A 228 10.58 -1.66 -15.78
N SER A 229 11.16 -1.95 -16.95
CA SER A 229 10.46 -2.65 -18.05
C SER A 229 11.15 -3.97 -18.38
N TYR A 230 10.35 -5.00 -18.62
CA TYR A 230 10.84 -6.34 -19.01
C TYR A 230 10.22 -6.82 -20.31
N ALA A 231 10.98 -7.64 -21.03
CA ALA A 231 10.47 -8.52 -22.08
C ALA A 231 10.35 -9.94 -21.51
N ILE A 232 9.28 -10.66 -21.86
CA ILE A 232 9.08 -12.04 -21.41
C ILE A 232 10.28 -12.92 -21.83
N GLY A 233 10.74 -13.76 -20.91
CA GLY A 233 11.86 -14.66 -21.14
C GLY A 233 13.26 -14.01 -21.14
N VAL A 234 13.35 -12.68 -20.91
CA VAL A 234 14.61 -11.95 -20.82
C VAL A 234 14.92 -11.63 -19.36
N ALA A 235 16.14 -11.94 -18.91
CA ALA A 235 16.51 -11.74 -17.50
C ALA A 235 16.77 -10.27 -17.16
N ARG A 236 17.48 -9.54 -18.03
CA ARG A 236 17.78 -8.12 -17.75
C ARG A 236 16.59 -7.24 -18.10
N PRO A 237 16.31 -6.19 -17.30
CA PRO A 237 15.34 -5.18 -17.70
C PRO A 237 15.76 -4.53 -19.02
N ILE A 238 14.78 -4.18 -19.85
CA ILE A 238 15.01 -3.49 -21.12
C ILE A 238 15.08 -1.98 -20.96
N ASN A 239 14.55 -1.44 -19.87
CA ASN A 239 14.60 -0.02 -19.54
C ASN A 239 14.45 0.22 -18.05
N ILE A 240 15.14 1.26 -17.55
CA ILE A 240 14.94 1.89 -16.25
C ILE A 240 14.69 3.37 -16.52
N PHE A 241 13.57 3.88 -16.02
CA PHE A 241 13.22 5.29 -16.10
C PHE A 241 12.99 5.84 -14.69
N VAL A 242 13.42 7.07 -14.45
CA VAL A 242 13.27 7.79 -13.19
C VAL A 242 12.61 9.12 -13.47
N ASP A 243 11.73 9.54 -12.57
CA ASP A 243 11.20 10.90 -12.51
C ASP A 243 11.28 11.38 -11.06
N THR A 244 12.06 12.43 -10.82
CA THR A 244 12.17 13.10 -9.52
C THR A 244 11.21 14.27 -9.38
N TYR A 245 10.33 14.48 -10.37
CA TYR A 245 9.37 15.60 -10.42
C TYR A 245 10.02 16.98 -10.22
N GLY A 246 11.30 17.11 -10.62
CA GLY A 246 12.08 18.33 -10.43
C GLY A 246 12.52 18.59 -8.98
N ARG A 247 12.37 17.61 -8.08
CA ARG A 247 12.67 17.72 -6.64
C ARG A 247 13.95 16.97 -6.24
N SER A 248 14.89 16.84 -7.18
CA SER A 248 16.21 16.24 -6.94
C SER A 248 17.10 17.16 -6.11
N HIS A 249 17.86 16.58 -5.20
CA HIS A 249 18.88 17.27 -4.38
C HIS A 249 20.31 16.99 -4.85
N VAL A 250 20.48 16.17 -5.88
CA VAL A 250 21.77 15.86 -6.47
C VAL A 250 21.95 16.55 -7.82
N ASN A 251 23.19 16.92 -8.18
CA ASN A 251 23.48 17.53 -9.46
C ASN A 251 23.62 16.47 -10.56
N MET A 252 22.52 15.74 -10.79
CA MET A 252 22.39 14.70 -11.80
C MET A 252 21.01 14.78 -12.44
N SER A 253 20.95 14.50 -13.73
CA SER A 253 19.67 14.29 -14.43
C SER A 253 19.01 12.98 -14.00
N ASP A 254 17.70 12.87 -14.20
CA ASP A 254 16.97 11.63 -13.91
C ASP A 254 17.53 10.41 -14.68
N GLY A 255 18.04 10.65 -15.92
CA GLY A 255 18.72 9.61 -16.69
C GLY A 255 20.07 9.18 -16.09
N GLU A 256 20.80 10.06 -15.41
CA GLU A 256 22.03 9.72 -14.69
C GLU A 256 21.70 8.97 -13.39
N ILE A 257 20.64 9.36 -12.69
CA ILE A 257 20.12 8.62 -11.54
C ILE A 257 19.71 7.21 -11.95
N ALA A 258 19.03 7.05 -13.09
CA ALA A 258 18.62 5.73 -13.61
C ALA A 258 19.84 4.82 -13.89
N ARG A 259 20.93 5.36 -14.45
CA ARG A 259 22.17 4.58 -14.64
C ARG A 259 22.81 4.14 -13.32
N LYS A 260 22.82 5.00 -12.31
CA LYS A 260 23.29 4.63 -10.97
C LYS A 260 22.43 3.56 -10.30
N ILE A 261 21.13 3.57 -10.53
CA ILE A 261 20.23 2.51 -10.07
C ILE A 261 20.62 1.17 -10.71
N ASP A 262 20.88 1.12 -12.03
CA ASP A 262 21.32 -0.10 -12.73
C ASP A 262 22.63 -0.65 -12.19
N GLU A 263 23.55 0.23 -11.80
CA GLU A 263 24.83 -0.15 -11.17
C GLU A 263 24.68 -0.71 -9.74
N LEU A 264 23.75 -0.15 -8.95
CA LEU A 264 23.57 -0.47 -7.54
C LEU A 264 22.65 -1.68 -7.29
N PHE A 265 21.68 -1.89 -8.16
CA PHE A 265 20.61 -2.88 -7.96
C PHE A 265 20.57 -3.87 -9.11
N ASP A 266 20.90 -5.13 -8.83
CA ASP A 266 20.66 -6.19 -9.80
C ASP A 266 19.13 -6.42 -9.90
N LEU A 267 18.58 -6.10 -11.07
CA LEU A 267 17.14 -6.16 -11.37
C LEU A 267 16.74 -7.41 -12.17
N ARG A 268 17.64 -8.40 -12.30
CA ARG A 268 17.25 -9.70 -12.83
C ARG A 268 16.23 -10.38 -11.91
N PRO A 269 15.20 -11.06 -12.42
CA PRO A 269 14.14 -11.66 -11.60
C PRO A 269 14.65 -12.49 -10.43
N LYS A 270 15.64 -13.37 -10.67
CA LYS A 270 16.24 -14.18 -9.61
C LYS A 270 16.95 -13.35 -8.54
N ALA A 271 17.66 -12.32 -8.94
CA ALA A 271 18.35 -11.41 -7.99
C ALA A 271 17.34 -10.65 -7.11
N ILE A 272 16.20 -10.25 -7.67
CA ILE A 272 15.09 -9.63 -6.93
C ILE A 272 14.50 -10.64 -5.93
N GLU A 273 14.19 -11.87 -6.37
CA GLU A 273 13.65 -12.91 -5.50
C GLU A 273 14.55 -13.18 -4.29
N ASP A 274 15.86 -13.27 -4.51
CA ASP A 274 16.83 -13.56 -3.45
C ASP A 274 17.00 -12.37 -2.52
N ARG A 275 17.19 -11.16 -3.06
CA ARG A 275 17.37 -9.93 -2.27
C ARG A 275 16.17 -9.65 -1.37
N LEU A 276 14.96 -9.79 -1.90
CA LEU A 276 13.73 -9.53 -1.19
C LEU A 276 13.12 -10.78 -0.53
N LYS A 277 13.80 -11.94 -0.60
CA LYS A 277 13.37 -13.23 0.00
C LYS A 277 11.96 -13.65 -0.41
N LEU A 278 11.57 -13.38 -1.66
CA LEU A 278 10.19 -13.49 -2.13
C LEU A 278 9.65 -14.92 -2.22
N ARG A 279 10.50 -15.95 -2.14
CA ARG A 279 10.05 -17.35 -2.13
C ARG A 279 9.60 -17.84 -0.76
N ASN A 280 9.68 -16.99 0.27
CA ASN A 280 9.16 -17.29 1.58
C ASN A 280 7.63 -17.06 1.65
N PRO A 281 6.93 -17.69 2.63
CA PRO A 281 5.48 -17.53 2.81
C PRO A 281 5.15 -16.19 3.50
N ILE A 282 5.34 -15.07 2.80
CA ILE A 282 5.27 -13.70 3.33
C ILE A 282 4.07 -12.89 2.79
N TYR A 283 3.13 -13.53 2.10
CA TYR A 283 2.11 -12.82 1.33
C TYR A 283 0.74 -12.67 2.03
N GLN A 284 0.47 -13.44 3.08
CA GLN A 284 -0.80 -13.35 3.79
C GLN A 284 -1.06 -11.94 4.35
N GLU A 285 -0.01 -11.30 4.85
CA GLU A 285 -0.08 -9.98 5.46
C GLU A 285 -0.27 -8.85 4.43
N THR A 286 -0.11 -9.13 3.15
CA THR A 286 -0.41 -8.18 2.06
C THR A 286 -1.89 -8.14 1.68
N ALA A 287 -2.72 -9.02 2.26
CA ALA A 287 -4.14 -9.13 1.91
C ALA A 287 -5.01 -7.97 2.41
N ALA A 288 -4.47 -7.09 3.26
CA ALA A 288 -5.19 -5.95 3.81
C ALA A 288 -4.28 -4.69 3.85
N TYR A 289 -4.87 -3.52 3.64
CA TYR A 289 -4.23 -2.20 3.75
C TYR A 289 -3.08 -1.96 2.76
N GLY A 290 -3.17 -2.54 1.57
CA GLY A 290 -2.17 -2.39 0.51
C GLY A 290 -0.86 -3.15 0.74
N HIS A 291 -0.03 -3.15 -0.29
CA HIS A 291 1.25 -3.85 -0.29
C HIS A 291 2.43 -2.94 0.10
N MET A 292 2.26 -1.62 -0.02
CA MET A 292 3.31 -0.62 0.19
C MET A 292 3.08 0.16 1.48
N GLY A 293 4.13 0.81 2.00
CA GLY A 293 4.08 1.62 3.22
C GLY A 293 3.92 0.79 4.51
N ARG A 294 4.35 -0.47 4.48
CA ARG A 294 4.24 -1.40 5.61
C ARG A 294 5.55 -1.45 6.39
N GLU A 295 5.45 -1.82 7.67
CA GLU A 295 6.63 -1.98 8.51
C GLU A 295 7.30 -3.34 8.28
N PRO A 296 8.61 -3.39 7.92
CA PRO A 296 9.34 -4.64 7.89
C PRO A 296 9.41 -5.28 9.29
N GLN A 297 9.11 -6.57 9.37
CA GLN A 297 9.17 -7.30 10.64
C GLN A 297 9.56 -8.76 10.43
N THR A 298 10.22 -9.35 11.43
CA THR A 298 10.52 -10.78 11.45
C THR A 298 9.52 -11.50 12.33
N ILE A 299 8.88 -12.54 11.79
CA ILE A 299 7.90 -13.36 12.51
C ILE A 299 8.17 -14.83 12.30
N VAL A 300 7.69 -15.66 13.21
CA VAL A 300 7.67 -17.13 13.05
C VAL A 300 6.28 -17.56 12.58
N LYS A 301 6.23 -18.25 11.45
CA LYS A 301 5.00 -18.85 10.92
C LYS A 301 4.95 -20.34 11.23
N HIS A 302 3.81 -20.77 11.76
CA HIS A 302 3.56 -22.14 12.14
C HIS A 302 2.72 -22.86 11.08
N PHE A 303 3.29 -23.87 10.45
CA PHE A 303 2.62 -24.68 9.43
C PHE A 303 2.30 -26.06 9.96
N LYS A 304 1.07 -26.52 9.66
CA LYS A 304 0.64 -27.90 9.92
C LYS A 304 0.53 -28.63 8.58
N SER A 305 1.44 -29.56 8.33
CA SER A 305 1.40 -30.38 7.12
C SER A 305 0.95 -31.78 7.44
N ARG A 306 0.09 -32.36 6.60
CA ARG A 306 -0.29 -33.78 6.69
C ARG A 306 0.84 -34.72 6.27
N TYR A 307 1.83 -34.22 5.54
CA TYR A 307 2.90 -35.03 4.94
C TYR A 307 4.25 -34.85 5.63
N GLU A 308 4.55 -33.63 6.11
CA GLU A 308 5.86 -33.27 6.68
C GLU A 308 5.82 -32.96 8.19
N GLY A 309 4.64 -33.09 8.82
CA GLY A 309 4.46 -32.72 10.23
C GLY A 309 4.39 -31.20 10.43
N ASN A 310 4.50 -30.75 11.68
CA ASN A 310 4.50 -29.33 12.01
C ASN A 310 5.86 -28.73 11.71
N LYS A 311 5.87 -27.53 11.10
CA LYS A 311 7.09 -26.80 10.75
C LYS A 311 6.96 -25.32 11.11
N ASP A 312 7.95 -24.81 11.82
CA ASP A 312 8.09 -23.40 12.13
C ASP A 312 9.10 -22.77 11.19
N ILE A 313 8.73 -21.68 10.56
CA ILE A 313 9.58 -20.95 9.61
C ILE A 313 9.64 -19.49 10.04
N GLU A 314 10.85 -19.01 10.37
CA GLU A 314 11.11 -17.58 10.54
C GLU A 314 11.16 -16.90 9.19
N VAL A 315 10.39 -15.83 9.02
CA VAL A 315 10.29 -15.07 7.78
C VAL A 315 10.34 -13.56 8.05
N GLU A 316 10.90 -12.82 7.09
CA GLU A 316 10.89 -11.37 7.09
C GLU A 316 9.74 -10.88 6.18
N LEU A 317 8.79 -10.15 6.77
CA LEU A 317 7.68 -9.54 6.04
C LEU A 317 8.08 -8.18 5.47
N PHE A 318 7.43 -7.80 4.36
CA PHE A 318 7.59 -6.49 3.72
C PHE A 318 9.05 -6.11 3.47
N THR A 319 9.85 -7.05 2.99
CA THR A 319 11.29 -6.87 2.74
C THR A 319 11.59 -5.72 1.78
N TRP A 320 10.66 -5.40 0.88
CA TRP A 320 10.76 -4.27 -0.06
C TRP A 320 10.58 -2.90 0.60
N GLU A 321 10.22 -2.86 1.87
CA GLU A 321 10.11 -1.62 2.66
C GLU A 321 11.36 -1.35 3.50
N LYS A 322 12.39 -2.22 3.48
CA LYS A 322 13.63 -2.02 4.21
C LYS A 322 14.43 -0.84 3.68
N LEU A 323 15.14 -0.15 4.60
CA LEU A 323 16.06 0.95 4.32
C LEU A 323 17.53 0.48 4.34
N ASP A 324 17.79 -0.72 3.87
CA ASP A 324 19.07 -1.42 3.95
C ASP A 324 20.07 -1.03 2.84
N TYR A 325 19.65 -0.17 1.90
CA TYR A 325 20.50 0.37 0.85
C TYR A 325 20.83 1.86 1.02
N VAL A 326 20.30 2.54 2.04
CA VAL A 326 20.49 3.99 2.26
C VAL A 326 21.97 4.38 2.25
N ASP A 327 22.83 3.69 3.01
CA ASP A 327 24.26 4.01 3.08
C ASP A 327 24.98 3.76 1.75
N LYS A 328 24.63 2.69 1.03
CA LYS A 328 25.16 2.41 -0.30
C LYS A 328 24.74 3.49 -1.31
N VAL A 329 23.50 3.93 -1.25
CA VAL A 329 22.98 5.02 -2.09
C VAL A 329 23.74 6.31 -1.76
N LYS A 330 23.84 6.69 -0.49
CA LYS A 330 24.60 7.89 -0.08
C LYS A 330 26.03 7.86 -0.63
N ALA A 331 26.73 6.75 -0.45
CA ALA A 331 28.09 6.60 -0.97
C ALA A 331 28.18 6.74 -2.49
N ALA A 332 27.22 6.18 -3.23
CA ALA A 332 27.21 6.24 -4.70
C ALA A 332 26.83 7.63 -5.24
N PHE A 333 26.02 8.39 -4.51
CA PHE A 333 25.57 9.73 -4.91
C PHE A 333 26.41 10.87 -4.30
N GLY A 334 27.34 10.55 -3.38
CA GLY A 334 28.19 11.55 -2.73
C GLY A 334 27.46 12.40 -1.68
N LEU A 335 26.48 11.80 -0.97
CA LEU A 335 25.65 12.41 0.07
C LEU A 335 26.15 12.09 1.49
#